data_52d32a91dac91b04ae26726840d26a35
#
_entry.id   52d32a91dac91b04ae26726840d26a35
#
_cell.length_a   1.000
_cell.length_b   1.000
_cell.length_c   1.000
_cell.angle_alpha   90.00
_cell.angle_beta   90.00
_cell.angle_gamma   90.00
#
_symmetry.space_group_name_H-M   'P 1'
#
loop_
_entity.id
_entity.type
_entity.pdbx_description
1 polymer ?
#
loop_
_entity_poly.entity_id
_entity_poly.type
_entity_poly.pdbx_seq_one_letter_code
_entity_poly.pdbx_strand_id
1 'polypeptide(L)'
;MNTKKYWIGLLTLFALASLACGQTAKFSEPKQPIAPIAIGADLTAIDLCQAIPQEDIQAAMGYKLDGAPERFNYYDTAGASGCEYFAKADADGAHFGYVVLMPVEEYASQPLYKNVSVSGIGAEAYFNNGADARQLWVKVNERVAFVVAFGDKPNEAGAQAIAKLVVAAIQ
;
A
#
# COMPACT_ATOMS: atom_id res chain seq x y z
N MET A 1 57.62 33.74 15.77
CA MET A 1 56.49 33.19 16.56
C MET A 1 55.63 32.38 15.60
N ASN A 2 55.49 31.07 15.90
CA ASN A 2 54.94 30.07 14.99
C ASN A 2 53.41 29.99 15.07
N THR A 3 52.73 30.35 14.00
CA THR A 3 51.24 30.25 13.88
C THR A 3 50.77 29.22 12.82
N LYS A 4 51.53 28.12 12.63
CA LYS A 4 51.20 27.12 11.59
C LYS A 4 50.74 25.75 12.08
N LYS A 5 50.31 25.61 13.37
CA LYS A 5 50.01 24.27 13.93
C LYS A 5 48.53 23.97 14.26
N TYR A 6 47.59 24.86 13.96
CA TYR A 6 46.17 24.67 14.39
C TYR A 6 45.18 24.39 13.26
N TRP A 7 45.62 24.23 12.03
CA TRP A 7 44.71 24.02 10.87
C TRP A 7 44.53 22.57 10.43
N ILE A 8 45.20 21.62 11.06
CA ILE A 8 45.07 20.19 10.69
C ILE A 8 44.01 19.44 11.54
N GLY A 9 43.60 20.02 12.69
CA GLY A 9 42.66 19.39 13.60
C GLY A 9 41.17 19.56 13.27
N LEU A 10 40.83 20.46 12.33
CA LEU A 10 39.42 20.81 12.07
C LEU A 10 38.79 20.09 10.86
N LEU A 11 39.59 19.40 10.08
CA LEU A 11 39.10 18.70 8.86
C LEU A 11 38.73 17.23 9.08
N THR A 12 39.03 16.66 10.24
CA THR A 12 38.70 15.24 10.54
C THR A 12 37.40 15.04 11.30
N LEU A 13 36.73 16.10 11.73
CA LEU A 13 35.46 16.00 12.49
C LEU A 13 34.19 16.04 11.61
N PHE A 14 34.30 16.34 10.32
CA PHE A 14 33.15 16.44 9.41
C PHE A 14 32.86 15.16 8.60
N ALA A 15 33.68 14.14 8.72
CA ALA A 15 33.53 12.90 7.93
C ALA A 15 32.71 11.79 8.60
N LEU A 16 32.20 11.99 9.82
CA LEU A 16 31.45 10.95 10.56
C LEU A 16 29.95 11.21 10.73
N ALA A 17 29.43 12.31 10.14
CA ALA A 17 28.03 12.67 10.29
C ALA A 17 27.10 12.23 9.13
N SER A 18 27.58 11.46 8.18
CA SER A 18 26.80 11.10 6.96
C SER A 18 26.36 9.63 6.87
N LEU A 19 26.40 8.87 7.96
CA LEU A 19 25.99 7.45 7.98
C LEU A 19 24.68 7.20 8.76
N ALA A 20 23.94 8.26 9.14
CA ALA A 20 22.58 8.14 9.67
C ALA A 20 21.55 8.40 8.55
N CYS A 21 21.72 7.76 7.39
CA CYS A 21 20.71 7.79 6.35
C CYS A 21 19.77 6.59 6.53
N GLY A 22 18.54 6.92 6.90
CA GLY A 22 17.31 6.22 6.70
C GLY A 22 17.40 4.75 6.30
N GLN A 23 17.09 3.86 7.23
CA GLN A 23 16.61 2.54 6.87
C GLN A 23 15.26 2.75 6.17
N THR A 24 15.29 2.98 4.86
CA THR A 24 14.12 2.73 4.03
C THR A 24 13.80 1.26 4.22
N ALA A 25 12.65 0.97 4.84
CA ALA A 25 12.16 -0.39 4.94
C ALA A 25 12.23 -0.99 3.53
N LYS A 26 13.09 -2.01 3.36
CA LYS A 26 13.24 -2.68 2.07
C LYS A 26 11.94 -3.42 1.84
N PHE A 27 11.12 -2.89 0.94
CA PHE A 27 9.98 -3.63 0.43
C PHE A 27 10.49 -4.98 -0.09
N SER A 28 9.94 -6.06 0.45
CA SER A 28 10.19 -7.41 -0.05
C SER A 28 9.07 -7.75 -1.03
N GLU A 29 9.45 -8.09 -2.25
CA GLU A 29 8.48 -8.50 -3.26
C GLU A 29 7.67 -9.71 -2.76
N PRO A 30 6.32 -9.72 -2.98
CA PRO A 30 5.47 -10.83 -2.57
C PRO A 30 5.98 -12.17 -3.08
N LYS A 31 5.96 -13.19 -2.23
CA LYS A 31 6.61 -14.47 -2.50
C LYS A 31 5.70 -15.52 -3.15
N GLN A 32 4.39 -15.34 -3.04
CA GLN A 32 3.43 -16.35 -3.51
C GLN A 32 2.31 -15.75 -4.35
N PRO A 33 1.87 -16.42 -5.42
CA PRO A 33 0.68 -16.02 -6.12
C PRO A 33 -0.54 -16.21 -5.21
N ILE A 34 -1.43 -15.23 -5.20
CA ILE A 34 -2.72 -15.34 -4.53
C ILE A 34 -3.57 -16.44 -5.23
N ALA A 35 -4.36 -17.16 -4.46
CA ALA A 35 -5.32 -18.08 -5.05
C ALA A 35 -6.27 -17.35 -6.01
N PRO A 36 -6.68 -17.97 -7.13
CA PRO A 36 -7.60 -17.33 -8.08
C PRO A 36 -8.88 -16.83 -7.40
N ILE A 37 -9.20 -15.57 -7.61
CA ILE A 37 -10.43 -14.94 -7.14
C ILE A 37 -11.44 -15.00 -8.28
N ALA A 38 -12.41 -15.91 -8.16
CA ALA A 38 -13.49 -16.01 -9.14
C ALA A 38 -14.44 -14.82 -9.00
N ILE A 39 -14.54 -13.98 -10.01
CA ILE A 39 -15.48 -12.87 -10.05
C ILE A 39 -16.85 -13.36 -10.49
N GLY A 40 -17.67 -13.73 -9.49
CA GLY A 40 -19.10 -14.02 -9.68
C GLY A 40 -19.94 -12.75 -9.87
N ALA A 41 -21.27 -12.91 -9.79
CA ALA A 41 -22.20 -11.79 -9.82
C ALA A 41 -22.18 -10.96 -8.52
N ASP A 42 -21.73 -11.57 -7.42
CA ASP A 42 -21.70 -10.97 -6.08
C ASP A 42 -20.28 -10.89 -5.53
N LEU A 43 -19.71 -9.69 -5.54
CA LEU A 43 -18.37 -9.42 -5.01
C LEU A 43 -18.34 -9.52 -3.47
N THR A 44 -19.49 -9.39 -2.78
CA THR A 44 -19.55 -9.46 -1.32
C THR A 44 -19.28 -10.86 -0.79
N ALA A 45 -19.43 -11.89 -1.64
CA ALA A 45 -19.11 -13.28 -1.28
C ALA A 45 -17.59 -13.54 -1.23
N ILE A 46 -16.77 -12.66 -1.79
CA ILE A 46 -15.31 -12.80 -1.82
C ILE A 46 -14.73 -12.43 -0.47
N ASP A 47 -13.96 -13.34 0.12
CA ASP A 47 -13.22 -13.08 1.35
C ASP A 47 -11.78 -12.64 1.04
N LEU A 48 -11.57 -11.33 0.89
CA LEU A 48 -10.24 -10.77 0.64
C LEU A 48 -9.26 -11.00 1.79
N CYS A 49 -9.76 -11.10 3.03
CA CYS A 49 -8.92 -11.36 4.20
C CYS A 49 -8.28 -12.76 4.16
N GLN A 50 -8.97 -13.72 3.53
CA GLN A 50 -8.43 -15.05 3.30
C GLN A 50 -7.66 -15.16 1.97
N ALA A 51 -8.08 -14.40 0.96
CA ALA A 51 -7.49 -14.47 -0.37
C ALA A 51 -6.08 -13.89 -0.42
N ILE A 52 -5.79 -12.82 0.35
CA ILE A 52 -4.50 -12.15 0.33
C ILE A 52 -3.66 -12.61 1.53
N PRO A 53 -2.49 -13.26 1.34
CA PRO A 53 -1.64 -13.72 2.43
C PRO A 53 -1.19 -12.55 3.33
N GLN A 54 -1.27 -12.75 4.66
CA GLN A 54 -0.91 -11.72 5.63
C GLN A 54 0.56 -11.31 5.53
N GLU A 55 1.45 -12.25 5.21
CA GLU A 55 2.86 -11.96 5.01
C GLU A 55 3.13 -11.00 3.85
N ASP A 56 2.33 -11.06 2.79
CA ASP A 56 2.45 -10.14 1.65
C ASP A 56 1.97 -8.73 2.03
N ILE A 57 0.89 -8.65 2.80
CA ILE A 57 0.43 -7.37 3.37
C ILE A 57 1.47 -6.77 4.32
N GLN A 58 2.03 -7.57 5.24
CA GLN A 58 3.07 -7.12 6.17
C GLN A 58 4.31 -6.61 5.41
N ALA A 59 4.73 -7.34 4.37
CA ALA A 59 5.83 -6.92 3.52
C ALA A 59 5.53 -5.60 2.78
N ALA A 60 4.30 -5.45 2.29
CA ALA A 60 3.86 -4.26 1.57
C ALA A 60 3.70 -3.04 2.47
N MET A 61 3.15 -3.21 3.66
CA MET A 61 3.02 -2.15 4.66
C MET A 61 4.36 -1.76 5.30
N GLY A 62 5.29 -2.72 5.42
CA GLY A 62 6.53 -2.55 6.18
C GLY A 62 6.36 -2.73 7.69
N TYR A 63 5.23 -3.24 8.15
CA TYR A 63 4.88 -3.44 9.56
C TYR A 63 4.37 -4.85 9.82
N LYS A 64 4.52 -5.33 11.06
CA LYS A 64 3.86 -6.55 11.52
C LYS A 64 2.41 -6.25 11.88
N LEU A 65 1.49 -7.11 11.46
CA LEU A 65 0.09 -7.00 11.84
C LEU A 65 -0.11 -7.27 13.34
N ASP A 66 -1.08 -6.57 13.91
CA ASP A 66 -1.55 -6.73 15.29
C ASP A 66 -2.90 -7.46 15.27
N GLY A 67 -2.84 -8.76 15.12
CA GLY A 67 -4.02 -9.60 15.04
C GLY A 67 -4.38 -10.09 13.64
N ALA A 68 -5.55 -10.69 13.53
CA ALA A 68 -6.11 -11.16 12.26
C ALA A 68 -6.71 -9.99 11.47
N PRO A 69 -6.66 -10.03 10.13
CA PRO A 69 -7.36 -9.07 9.31
C PRO A 69 -8.87 -9.14 9.53
N GLU A 70 -9.53 -8.01 9.36
CA GLU A 70 -10.97 -7.88 9.56
C GLU A 70 -11.71 -7.54 8.27
N ARG A 71 -12.82 -8.24 8.02
CA ARG A 71 -13.72 -7.89 6.91
C ARG A 71 -14.48 -6.62 7.27
N PHE A 72 -14.62 -5.71 6.31
CA PHE A 72 -15.43 -4.51 6.48
C PHE A 72 -16.18 -4.15 5.20
N ASN A 73 -17.22 -3.35 5.36
CA ASN A 73 -17.97 -2.76 4.25
C ASN A 73 -17.48 -1.33 4.02
N TYR A 74 -16.90 -1.10 2.86
CA TYR A 74 -16.36 0.21 2.50
C TYR A 74 -17.49 1.21 2.24
N TYR A 75 -17.66 2.18 3.16
CA TYR A 75 -18.67 3.25 3.08
C TYR A 75 -20.09 2.78 2.69
N ASP A 76 -20.53 1.65 3.20
CA ASP A 76 -21.82 1.04 2.83
C ASP A 76 -22.00 0.85 1.31
N THR A 77 -20.91 0.76 0.55
CA THR A 77 -20.93 0.54 -0.90
C THR A 77 -21.56 -0.80 -1.21
N ALA A 78 -22.73 -0.75 -1.86
CA ALA A 78 -23.42 -1.97 -2.27
C ALA A 78 -22.56 -2.82 -3.22
N GLY A 79 -22.40 -4.09 -2.90
CA GLY A 79 -21.63 -5.02 -3.73
C GLY A 79 -20.11 -4.95 -3.57
N ALA A 80 -19.58 -4.23 -2.56
CA ALA A 80 -18.16 -4.22 -2.25
C ALA A 80 -17.78 -5.28 -1.22
N SER A 81 -16.53 -5.75 -1.28
CA SER A 81 -15.90 -6.60 -0.26
C SER A 81 -14.58 -5.99 0.14
N GLY A 82 -14.37 -5.77 1.45
CA GLY A 82 -13.17 -5.16 2.00
C GLY A 82 -12.47 -6.04 3.04
N CYS A 83 -11.16 -5.88 3.12
CA CYS A 83 -10.33 -6.40 4.20
C CYS A 83 -9.46 -5.29 4.76
N GLU A 84 -9.51 -5.10 6.07
CA GLU A 84 -8.71 -4.14 6.81
C GLU A 84 -7.64 -4.83 7.62
N TYR A 85 -6.48 -4.20 7.70
CA TYR A 85 -5.27 -4.71 8.33
C TYR A 85 -4.75 -3.68 9.31
N PHE A 86 -4.59 -4.08 10.56
CA PHE A 86 -4.03 -3.22 11.61
C PHE A 86 -2.61 -3.67 11.93
N ALA A 87 -1.70 -2.73 12.01
CA ALA A 87 -0.36 -2.97 12.49
C ALA A 87 -0.20 -2.44 13.92
N LYS A 88 0.71 -3.04 14.66
CA LYS A 88 1.00 -2.61 16.03
C LYS A 88 1.47 -1.17 16.04
N ALA A 89 0.84 -0.35 16.87
CA ALA A 89 1.23 1.03 17.08
C ALA A 89 2.70 1.13 17.51
N ASP A 90 3.40 2.11 16.97
CA ASP A 90 4.76 2.49 17.35
C ASP A 90 4.82 3.94 17.82
N ALA A 91 6.01 4.54 17.85
CA ALA A 91 6.19 5.94 18.26
C ALA A 91 5.51 6.94 17.28
N ASP A 92 5.26 6.53 16.04
CA ASP A 92 4.61 7.35 15.01
C ASP A 92 3.07 7.19 15.03
N GLY A 93 2.51 6.26 15.79
CA GLY A 93 1.07 6.05 15.96
C GLY A 93 0.59 4.66 15.55
N ALA A 94 -0.72 4.54 15.30
CA ALA A 94 -1.34 3.33 14.79
C ALA A 94 -1.23 3.31 13.26
N HIS A 95 -0.91 2.17 12.69
CA HIS A 95 -0.80 1.96 11.26
C HIS A 95 -1.89 1.01 10.79
N PHE A 96 -2.54 1.36 9.70
CA PHE A 96 -3.58 0.53 9.11
C PHE A 96 -3.42 0.44 7.59
N GLY A 97 -4.08 -0.53 7.00
CA GLY A 97 -4.18 -0.66 5.55
C GLY A 97 -5.45 -1.38 5.18
N TYR A 98 -5.88 -1.24 3.95
CA TYR A 98 -7.04 -1.97 3.45
C TYR A 98 -6.93 -2.27 1.95
N VAL A 99 -7.66 -3.31 1.55
CA VAL A 99 -7.96 -3.64 0.16
C VAL A 99 -9.46 -3.78 0.03
N VAL A 100 -10.06 -3.08 -0.94
CA VAL A 100 -11.51 -3.16 -1.21
C VAL A 100 -11.75 -3.49 -2.67
N LEU A 101 -12.48 -4.54 -2.92
CA LEU A 101 -12.99 -4.94 -4.23
C LEU A 101 -14.40 -4.37 -4.40
N MET A 102 -14.69 -3.76 -5.54
CA MET A 102 -15.95 -3.04 -5.79
C MET A 102 -16.40 -3.14 -7.23
N PRO A 103 -17.70 -2.91 -7.52
CA PRO A 103 -18.17 -2.71 -8.89
C PRO A 103 -17.44 -1.55 -9.57
N VAL A 104 -17.25 -1.64 -10.89
CA VAL A 104 -16.52 -0.60 -11.66
C VAL A 104 -17.22 0.76 -11.65
N GLU A 105 -18.51 0.79 -11.42
CA GLU A 105 -19.32 2.01 -11.30
C GLU A 105 -18.86 2.88 -10.14
N GLU A 106 -18.42 2.25 -9.03
CA GLU A 106 -17.86 2.96 -7.88
C GLU A 106 -16.50 3.61 -8.21
N TYR A 107 -15.67 2.92 -8.97
CA TYR A 107 -14.42 3.49 -9.48
C TYR A 107 -14.70 4.73 -10.36
N ALA A 108 -15.69 4.64 -11.23
CA ALA A 108 -16.05 5.73 -12.14
C ALA A 108 -16.69 6.94 -11.42
N SER A 109 -17.29 6.71 -10.24
CA SER A 109 -17.92 7.76 -9.43
C SER A 109 -16.92 8.57 -8.60
N GLN A 110 -15.69 8.08 -8.42
CA GLN A 110 -14.71 8.72 -7.56
C GLN A 110 -14.22 10.03 -8.17
N PRO A 111 -14.16 11.12 -7.39
CA PRO A 111 -13.64 12.37 -7.87
C PRO A 111 -12.15 12.24 -8.18
N LEU A 112 -11.78 12.55 -9.42
CA LEU A 112 -10.40 12.45 -9.92
C LEU A 112 -9.57 13.65 -9.43
N TYR A 113 -9.30 13.74 -8.14
CA TYR A 113 -8.44 14.80 -7.60
C TYR A 113 -6.97 14.45 -7.73
N LYS A 114 -6.26 15.20 -8.58
CA LYS A 114 -4.78 15.18 -8.71
C LYS A 114 -4.20 13.78 -8.84
N ASN A 115 -4.75 12.97 -9.69
CA ASN A 115 -4.34 11.60 -9.88
C ASN A 115 -2.98 11.50 -10.55
N VAL A 116 -2.14 10.62 -10.01
CA VAL A 116 -0.89 10.21 -10.65
C VAL A 116 -1.15 8.85 -11.29
N SER A 117 -1.16 8.80 -12.61
CA SER A 117 -1.35 7.55 -13.35
C SER A 117 -0.23 6.56 -13.05
N VAL A 118 -0.59 5.28 -12.91
CA VAL A 118 0.31 4.16 -12.69
C VAL A 118 0.15 3.18 -13.84
N SER A 119 1.24 2.85 -14.52
CA SER A 119 1.22 1.92 -15.65
C SER A 119 1.48 0.48 -15.22
N GLY A 120 0.96 -0.49 -16.00
CA GLY A 120 1.23 -1.91 -15.82
C GLY A 120 0.48 -2.58 -14.66
N ILE A 121 -0.63 -1.98 -14.21
CA ILE A 121 -1.52 -2.54 -13.20
C ILE A 121 -2.97 -2.42 -13.70
N GLY A 122 -3.62 -3.55 -13.95
CA GLY A 122 -4.99 -3.58 -14.46
C GLY A 122 -5.14 -2.91 -15.83
N ALA A 123 -6.37 -2.54 -16.17
CA ALA A 123 -6.69 -1.78 -17.36
C ALA A 123 -6.37 -0.27 -17.18
N GLU A 124 -6.55 0.24 -15.94
CA GLU A 124 -6.26 1.60 -15.56
C GLU A 124 -5.92 1.64 -14.07
N ALA A 125 -4.92 2.42 -13.68
CA ALA A 125 -4.58 2.64 -12.28
C ALA A 125 -4.07 4.06 -12.02
N TYR A 126 -4.38 4.60 -10.84
CA TYR A 126 -3.89 5.91 -10.41
C TYR A 126 -3.82 6.03 -8.89
N PHE A 127 -2.91 6.86 -8.41
CA PHE A 127 -2.91 7.29 -7.02
C PHE A 127 -3.80 8.52 -6.83
N ASN A 128 -4.72 8.41 -5.87
CA ASN A 128 -5.51 9.55 -5.38
C ASN A 128 -4.72 10.27 -4.28
N ASN A 129 -4.40 11.56 -4.52
CA ASN A 129 -3.64 12.39 -3.58
C ASN A 129 -4.53 13.27 -2.70
N GLY A 130 -5.84 13.12 -2.77
CA GLY A 130 -6.80 14.01 -2.11
C GLY A 130 -7.20 13.62 -0.70
N ALA A 131 -6.78 12.46 -0.22
CA ALA A 131 -7.14 11.91 1.09
C ALA A 131 -5.95 11.92 2.06
N ASP A 132 -6.23 11.77 3.35
CA ASP A 132 -5.22 11.60 4.40
C ASP A 132 -4.38 10.33 4.19
N ALA A 133 -4.93 9.33 3.52
CA ALA A 133 -4.23 8.12 3.08
C ALA A 133 -4.11 8.12 1.55
N ARG A 134 -2.92 7.81 1.04
CA ARG A 134 -2.70 7.67 -0.39
C ARG A 134 -3.29 6.37 -0.88
N GLN A 135 -4.32 6.46 -1.69
CA GLN A 135 -5.07 5.33 -2.23
C GLN A 135 -4.63 5.01 -3.65
N LEU A 136 -4.30 3.75 -3.93
CA LEU A 136 -4.12 3.25 -5.29
C LEU A 136 -5.44 2.66 -5.78
N TRP A 137 -6.06 3.32 -6.73
CA TRP A 137 -7.29 2.89 -7.39
C TRP A 137 -6.95 2.14 -8.67
N VAL A 138 -7.58 0.99 -8.89
CA VAL A 138 -7.31 0.12 -10.03
C VAL A 138 -8.61 -0.35 -10.66
N LYS A 139 -8.80 -0.04 -11.94
CA LYS A 139 -9.81 -0.68 -12.79
C LYS A 139 -9.20 -1.97 -13.35
N VAL A 140 -9.79 -3.12 -13.04
CA VAL A 140 -9.30 -4.41 -13.55
C VAL A 140 -9.88 -4.68 -14.93
N ASN A 141 -11.21 -4.55 -15.05
CA ASN A 141 -11.97 -4.76 -16.27
C ASN A 141 -13.27 -3.93 -16.24
N GLU A 142 -14.21 -4.21 -17.17
CA GLU A 142 -15.49 -3.48 -17.26
C GLU A 142 -16.50 -3.82 -16.14
N ARG A 143 -16.16 -4.70 -15.21
CA ARG A 143 -17.06 -5.14 -14.11
C ARG A 143 -16.50 -4.86 -12.74
N VAL A 144 -15.18 -4.85 -12.59
CA VAL A 144 -14.50 -4.90 -11.31
C VAL A 144 -13.39 -3.86 -11.23
N ALA A 145 -13.38 -3.15 -10.14
CA ALA A 145 -12.28 -2.31 -9.69
C ALA A 145 -11.93 -2.62 -8.24
N PHE A 146 -10.81 -2.12 -7.77
CA PHE A 146 -10.45 -2.18 -6.36
C PHE A 146 -9.60 -0.99 -5.95
N VAL A 147 -9.50 -0.78 -4.63
CA VAL A 147 -8.59 0.20 -4.03
C VAL A 147 -7.70 -0.48 -3.01
N VAL A 148 -6.43 -0.07 -3.00
CA VAL A 148 -5.46 -0.42 -1.96
C VAL A 148 -5.00 0.85 -1.29
N ALA A 149 -5.04 0.89 0.04
CA ALA A 149 -4.46 1.99 0.80
C ALA A 149 -3.65 1.44 1.98
N PHE A 150 -2.52 2.08 2.24
CA PHE A 150 -1.75 1.89 3.47
C PHE A 150 -1.60 3.26 4.11
N GLY A 151 -2.21 3.39 5.32
CA GLY A 151 -2.30 4.68 6.03
C GLY A 151 -0.95 5.26 6.44
N ASP A 152 -0.96 6.44 7.00
CA ASP A 152 0.08 7.27 7.63
C ASP A 152 1.37 7.52 6.84
N LYS A 153 2.03 6.52 6.35
CA LYS A 153 3.22 6.66 5.47
C LYS A 153 2.92 5.96 4.16
N PRO A 154 2.56 6.70 3.12
CA PRO A 154 2.20 6.11 1.84
C PRO A 154 3.36 5.26 1.30
N ASN A 155 3.17 3.96 1.34
CA ASN A 155 4.07 3.01 0.71
C ASN A 155 3.54 2.67 -0.69
N GLU A 156 3.86 3.52 -1.66
CA GLU A 156 3.41 3.35 -3.04
C GLU A 156 3.89 2.04 -3.65
N ALA A 157 5.13 1.65 -3.37
CA ALA A 157 5.69 0.40 -3.89
C ALA A 157 4.95 -0.82 -3.33
N GLY A 158 4.62 -0.80 -2.03
CA GLY A 158 3.83 -1.83 -1.39
C GLY A 158 2.41 -1.91 -1.95
N ALA A 159 1.73 -0.76 -2.10
CA ALA A 159 0.40 -0.69 -2.69
C ALA A 159 0.38 -1.24 -4.12
N GLN A 160 1.37 -0.88 -4.95
CA GLN A 160 1.49 -1.40 -6.31
C GLN A 160 1.77 -2.91 -6.34
N ALA A 161 2.54 -3.43 -5.40
CA ALA A 161 2.83 -4.86 -5.34
C ALA A 161 1.57 -5.68 -4.99
N ILE A 162 0.82 -5.26 -3.96
CA ILE A 162 -0.46 -5.90 -3.63
C ILE A 162 -1.45 -5.76 -4.79
N ALA A 163 -1.52 -4.60 -5.43
CA ALA A 163 -2.38 -4.39 -6.57
C ALA A 163 -2.07 -5.35 -7.73
N LYS A 164 -0.80 -5.60 -8.04
CA LYS A 164 -0.40 -6.59 -9.07
C LYS A 164 -0.82 -8.01 -8.71
N LEU A 165 -0.68 -8.40 -7.44
CA LEU A 165 -1.15 -9.71 -6.96
C LEU A 165 -2.66 -9.86 -7.11
N VAL A 166 -3.43 -8.85 -6.70
CA VAL A 166 -4.89 -8.86 -6.81
C VAL A 166 -5.33 -8.94 -8.27
N VAL A 167 -4.73 -8.14 -9.17
CA VAL A 167 -5.01 -8.21 -10.62
C VAL A 167 -4.72 -9.59 -11.19
N ALA A 168 -3.59 -10.19 -10.82
CA ALA A 168 -3.21 -11.53 -11.30
C ALA A 168 -4.14 -12.64 -10.79
N ALA A 169 -4.76 -12.44 -9.63
CA ALA A 169 -5.68 -13.41 -9.03
C ALA A 169 -7.13 -13.28 -9.56
N ILE A 170 -7.53 -12.13 -10.06
CA ILE A 170 -8.88 -11.90 -10.61
C ILE A 170 -9.02 -12.55 -11.97
N GLN A 171 -9.97 -13.49 -12.10
CA GLN A 171 -10.27 -14.25 -13.31
C GLN A 171 -11.67 -13.94 -13.84
#